data_b0759239b91e238cfa90e315ef40d6aa
#
_entry.id   b0759239b91e238cfa90e315ef40d6aa
#
_cell.length_a   1.000
_cell.length_b   1.000
_cell.length_c   1.000
_cell.angle_alpha   90.00
_cell.angle_beta   90.00
_cell.angle_gamma   90.00
#
_symmetry.space_group_name_H-M   'P 1'
#
loop_
_entity.id
_entity.type
_entity.pdbx_description
1 polymer ?
#
loop_
_entity_poly.entity_id
_entity_poly.type
_entity_poly.pdbx_seq_one_letter_code
_entity_poly.pdbx_strand_id
1 'polypeptide(L)'
;MDLEMAAMELVGNSGESRSLSFEALYLAKEGKIGEAQEKIKEAKQKMLAAHSIQTELICKEADGEEFKLGLLMVHAQDHLMTAILARELVEEIINVHEKMDNVAKQINK
;
A
#
# COMPACT_ATOMS: atom_id res chain seq x y z
N MET A 1 10.26 19.52 -11.87
CA MET A 1 9.74 18.13 -11.75
C MET A 1 8.77 17.85 -12.88
N ASP A 2 8.91 16.72 -13.53
CA ASP A 2 7.98 16.27 -14.57
C ASP A 2 6.75 15.63 -13.90
N LEU A 3 5.61 16.31 -13.97
CA LEU A 3 4.36 15.84 -13.32
C LEU A 3 3.84 14.54 -13.93
N GLU A 4 4.01 14.35 -15.23
CA GLU A 4 3.56 13.12 -15.88
C GLU A 4 4.36 11.92 -15.39
N MET A 5 5.69 12.04 -15.30
CA MET A 5 6.55 11.01 -14.76
C MET A 5 6.23 10.74 -13.29
N ALA A 6 6.04 11.80 -12.51
CA ALA A 6 5.67 11.66 -11.09
C ALA A 6 4.34 10.90 -10.95
N ALA A 7 3.34 11.23 -11.76
CA ALA A 7 2.06 10.53 -11.76
C ALA A 7 2.23 9.05 -12.11
N MET A 8 3.04 8.72 -13.12
CA MET A 8 3.28 7.34 -13.53
C MET A 8 3.98 6.54 -12.43
N GLU A 9 4.95 7.14 -11.74
CA GLU A 9 5.62 6.48 -10.61
C GLU A 9 4.68 6.28 -9.43
N LEU A 10 3.79 7.25 -9.15
CA LEU A 10 2.76 7.12 -8.12
C LEU A 10 1.84 5.95 -8.43
N VAL A 11 1.32 5.87 -9.65
CA VAL A 11 0.43 4.78 -10.08
C VAL A 11 1.15 3.43 -10.00
N GLY A 12 2.39 3.36 -10.51
CA GLY A 12 3.17 2.12 -10.55
C GLY A 12 3.46 1.57 -9.16
N ASN A 13 4.02 2.40 -8.28
CA ASN A 13 4.36 1.97 -6.92
C ASN A 13 3.12 1.68 -6.08
N SER A 14 2.07 2.49 -6.23
CA SER A 14 0.81 2.25 -5.52
C SER A 14 0.15 0.96 -5.98
N GLY A 15 0.17 0.70 -7.29
CA GLY A 15 -0.37 -0.54 -7.86
C GLY A 15 0.38 -1.77 -7.36
N GLU A 16 1.71 -1.72 -7.32
CA GLU A 16 2.51 -2.81 -6.77
C GLU A 16 2.23 -3.04 -5.28
N SER A 17 2.14 -1.96 -4.50
CA SER A 17 1.82 -2.04 -3.09
C SER A 17 0.47 -2.71 -2.86
N ARG A 18 -0.53 -2.32 -3.64
CA ARG A 18 -1.87 -2.91 -3.56
C ARG A 18 -1.86 -4.39 -3.91
N SER A 19 -1.19 -4.77 -5.00
CA SER A 19 -1.08 -6.17 -5.42
C SER A 19 -0.40 -7.03 -4.36
N LEU A 20 0.70 -6.53 -3.79
CA LEU A 20 1.40 -7.23 -2.71
C LEU A 20 0.53 -7.37 -1.47
N SER A 21 -0.26 -6.34 -1.14
CA SER A 21 -1.19 -6.39 0.00
C SER A 21 -2.24 -7.50 -0.20
N PHE A 22 -2.81 -7.62 -1.39
CA PHE A 22 -3.78 -8.69 -1.68
C PHE A 22 -3.14 -10.07 -1.72
N GLU A 23 -1.90 -10.18 -2.23
CA GLU A 23 -1.15 -11.44 -2.14
C GLU A 23 -0.96 -11.85 -0.68
N ALA A 24 -0.63 -10.89 0.19
CA ALA A 24 -0.50 -11.13 1.62
C ALA A 24 -1.82 -11.62 2.23
N LEU A 25 -2.94 -11.01 1.84
CA LEU A 25 -4.26 -11.41 2.29
C LEU A 25 -4.54 -12.88 1.94
N TYR A 26 -4.26 -13.27 0.70
CA TYR A 26 -4.50 -14.65 0.25
C TYR A 26 -3.61 -15.65 1.01
N LEU A 27 -2.36 -15.30 1.27
CA LEU A 27 -1.45 -16.13 2.06
C LEU A 27 -1.97 -16.31 3.50
N ALA A 28 -2.46 -15.23 4.11
CA ALA A 28 -3.03 -15.30 5.47
C ALA A 28 -4.26 -16.20 5.52
N LYS A 29 -5.11 -16.15 4.49
CA LYS A 29 -6.29 -17.02 4.38
C LYS A 29 -5.91 -18.49 4.26
N GLU A 30 -4.73 -18.78 3.73
CA GLU A 30 -4.19 -20.15 3.64
C GLU A 30 -3.44 -20.57 4.91
N GLY A 31 -3.38 -19.72 5.92
CA GLY A 31 -2.66 -19.99 7.17
C GLY A 31 -1.16 -19.71 7.10
N LYS A 32 -0.69 -19.14 5.99
CA LYS A 32 0.74 -18.83 5.81
C LYS A 32 1.07 -17.44 6.35
N ILE A 33 0.96 -17.29 7.66
CA ILE A 33 1.06 -15.97 8.33
C ILE A 33 2.43 -15.34 8.13
N GLY A 34 3.52 -16.08 8.29
CA GLY A 34 4.89 -15.56 8.12
C GLY A 34 5.13 -15.00 6.72
N GLU A 35 4.69 -15.73 5.69
CA GLU A 35 4.82 -15.29 4.30
C GLU A 35 3.94 -14.06 4.03
N ALA A 36 2.75 -14.02 4.61
CA ALA A 36 1.85 -12.87 4.52
C ALA A 36 2.50 -11.62 5.11
N GLN A 37 3.13 -11.73 6.27
CA GLN A 37 3.81 -10.62 6.92
C GLN A 37 4.98 -10.10 6.08
N GLU A 38 5.72 -10.99 5.41
CA GLU A 38 6.80 -10.57 4.50
C GLU A 38 6.26 -9.82 3.29
N LYS A 39 5.14 -10.25 2.73
CA LYS A 39 4.49 -9.55 1.61
C LYS A 39 4.00 -8.16 2.03
N ILE A 40 3.49 -8.02 3.25
CA ILE A 40 3.06 -6.70 3.77
C ILE A 40 4.26 -5.76 3.91
N LYS A 41 5.41 -6.27 4.32
CA LYS A 41 6.64 -5.45 4.37
C LYS A 41 7.03 -4.93 3.00
N GLU A 42 6.98 -5.79 1.98
CA GLU A 42 7.25 -5.39 0.60
C GLU A 42 6.24 -4.35 0.12
N ALA A 43 4.95 -4.57 0.42
CA ALA A 43 3.89 -3.62 0.09
C ALA A 43 4.14 -2.26 0.72
N LYS A 44 4.58 -2.24 1.97
CA LYS A 44 4.90 -1.00 2.70
C LYS A 44 6.05 -0.25 2.03
N GLN A 45 7.08 -0.96 1.57
CA GLN A 45 8.22 -0.33 0.88
C GLN A 45 7.77 0.35 -0.41
N LYS A 46 6.92 -0.29 -1.19
CA LYS A 46 6.37 0.29 -2.42
C LYS A 46 5.48 1.50 -2.12
N MET A 47 4.65 1.40 -1.09
CA MET A 47 3.81 2.51 -0.64
C MET A 47 4.65 3.70 -0.19
N LEU A 48 5.73 3.48 0.56
CA LEU A 48 6.62 4.55 1.02
C LEU A 48 7.31 5.25 -0.14
N ALA A 49 7.68 4.52 -1.20
CA ALA A 49 8.24 5.12 -2.41
C ALA A 49 7.23 6.07 -3.07
N ALA A 50 5.98 5.65 -3.19
CA ALA A 50 4.92 6.50 -3.75
C ALA A 50 4.63 7.70 -2.83
N HIS A 51 4.54 7.46 -1.53
CA HIS A 51 4.27 8.51 -0.54
C HIS A 51 5.36 9.59 -0.54
N SER A 52 6.62 9.20 -0.75
CA SER A 52 7.74 10.13 -0.86
C SER A 52 7.56 11.09 -2.04
N ILE A 53 7.08 10.59 -3.17
CA ILE A 53 6.80 11.42 -4.36
C ILE A 53 5.67 12.40 -4.04
N GLN A 54 4.59 11.94 -3.41
CA GLN A 54 3.48 12.79 -3.01
C GLN A 54 3.95 13.89 -2.05
N THR A 55 4.76 13.55 -1.07
CA THR A 55 5.30 14.51 -0.10
C THR A 55 6.11 15.58 -0.80
N GLU A 56 6.95 15.21 -1.76
CA GLU A 56 7.74 16.16 -2.54
C GLU A 56 6.84 17.14 -3.31
N LEU A 57 5.78 16.64 -3.93
CA LEU A 57 4.83 17.48 -4.65
C LEU A 57 4.11 18.46 -3.71
N ILE A 58 3.67 17.98 -2.55
CA ILE A 58 2.98 18.81 -1.55
C ILE A 58 3.92 19.90 -1.03
N CYS A 59 5.18 19.56 -0.74
CA CYS A 59 6.16 20.54 -0.26
C CYS A 59 6.46 21.60 -1.30
N LYS A 60 6.58 21.23 -2.58
CA LYS A 60 6.80 22.19 -3.67
C LYS A 60 5.62 23.13 -3.83
N GLU A 61 4.39 22.61 -3.75
CA GLU A 61 3.18 23.45 -3.80
C GLU A 61 3.15 24.41 -2.63
N ALA A 62 3.49 23.96 -1.43
CA ALA A 62 3.56 24.80 -0.24
C ALA A 62 4.60 25.92 -0.38
N ASP A 63 5.67 25.67 -1.12
CA ASP A 63 6.71 26.66 -1.41
C ASP A 63 6.35 27.64 -2.53
N GLY A 64 5.14 27.55 -3.07
CA GLY A 64 4.62 28.48 -4.07
C GLY A 64 4.70 28.00 -5.51
N GLU A 65 5.18 26.77 -5.75
CA GLU A 65 5.19 26.20 -7.10
C GLU A 65 3.76 25.85 -7.52
N GLU A 66 3.37 26.28 -8.71
CA GLU A 66 2.04 25.98 -9.24
C GLU A 66 2.11 24.77 -10.17
N PHE A 67 1.20 23.80 -9.95
CA PHE A 67 1.09 22.62 -10.80
C PHE A 67 -0.22 22.66 -11.57
N LYS A 68 -0.14 22.35 -12.86
CA LYS A 68 -1.32 22.17 -13.68
C LYS A 68 -1.81 20.73 -13.47
N LEU A 69 -2.86 20.58 -12.66
CA LEU A 69 -3.41 19.26 -12.35
C LEU A 69 -4.31 18.78 -13.49
N GLY A 70 -4.06 17.55 -13.94
CA GLY A 70 -4.90 16.86 -14.90
C GLY A 70 -5.46 15.58 -14.29
N LEU A 71 -6.27 14.89 -15.06
CA LEU A 71 -6.93 13.66 -14.62
C LEU A 71 -5.94 12.58 -14.19
N LEU A 72 -4.79 12.48 -14.89
CA LEU A 72 -3.77 11.48 -14.55
C LEU A 72 -3.23 11.69 -13.13
N MET A 73 -2.94 12.94 -12.74
CA MET A 73 -2.43 13.22 -11.39
C MET A 73 -3.49 12.96 -10.33
N VAL A 74 -4.75 13.30 -10.59
CA VAL A 74 -5.87 13.01 -9.67
C VAL A 74 -6.01 11.49 -9.50
N HIS A 75 -5.95 10.74 -10.59
CA HIS A 75 -6.00 9.28 -10.58
C HIS A 75 -4.83 8.69 -9.78
N ALA A 76 -3.64 9.26 -9.96
CA ALA A 76 -2.43 8.83 -9.23
C ALA A 76 -2.59 9.02 -7.72
N GLN A 77 -3.15 10.16 -7.29
CA GLN A 77 -3.42 10.43 -5.87
C GLN A 77 -4.43 9.43 -5.30
N ASP A 78 -5.48 9.14 -6.05
CA ASP A 78 -6.48 8.14 -5.65
C ASP A 78 -5.85 6.76 -5.48
N HIS A 79 -5.01 6.33 -6.43
CA HIS A 79 -4.28 5.06 -6.33
C HIS A 79 -3.46 4.98 -5.05
N LEU A 80 -2.72 6.04 -4.72
CA LEU A 80 -1.88 6.06 -3.52
C LEU A 80 -2.74 5.96 -2.26
N MET A 81 -3.78 6.77 -2.15
CA MET A 81 -4.60 6.81 -0.93
C MET A 81 -5.33 5.49 -0.70
N THR A 82 -5.86 4.88 -1.77
CA THR A 82 -6.54 3.58 -1.64
C THR A 82 -5.54 2.45 -1.36
N ALA A 83 -4.33 2.50 -1.92
CA ALA A 83 -3.30 1.51 -1.65
C ALA A 83 -2.84 1.56 -0.19
N ILE A 84 -2.71 2.75 0.39
CA ILE A 84 -2.36 2.93 1.81
C ILE A 84 -3.45 2.28 2.67
N LEU A 85 -4.71 2.60 2.41
CA LEU A 85 -5.83 2.04 3.18
C LEU A 85 -5.90 0.53 3.02
N ALA A 86 -5.75 0.01 1.81
CA ALA A 86 -5.79 -1.43 1.56
C ALA A 86 -4.69 -2.15 2.36
N ARG A 87 -3.46 -1.63 2.34
CA ARG A 87 -2.35 -2.22 3.10
C ARG A 87 -2.63 -2.23 4.59
N GLU A 88 -3.10 -1.11 5.12
CA GLU A 88 -3.40 -1.01 6.55
C GLU A 88 -4.49 -2.00 6.98
N LEU A 89 -5.56 -2.09 6.20
CA LEU A 89 -6.66 -3.02 6.50
C LEU A 89 -6.23 -4.48 6.36
N VAL A 90 -5.45 -4.80 5.33
CA VAL A 90 -4.95 -6.18 5.14
C VAL A 90 -4.03 -6.56 6.30
N GLU A 91 -3.19 -5.65 6.77
CA GLU A 91 -2.32 -5.92 7.92
C GLU A 91 -3.14 -6.29 9.16
N GLU A 92 -4.25 -5.57 9.40
CA GLU A 92 -5.16 -5.91 10.51
C GLU A 92 -5.85 -7.25 10.29
N ILE A 93 -6.23 -7.55 9.06
CA ILE A 93 -6.85 -8.84 8.73
C ILE A 93 -5.86 -10.00 8.95
N ILE A 94 -4.59 -9.81 8.60
CA ILE A 94 -3.54 -10.81 8.87
C ILE A 94 -3.45 -11.07 10.37
N ASN A 95 -3.48 -10.02 11.19
CA ASN A 95 -3.43 -10.15 12.64
C ASN A 95 -4.64 -10.94 13.17
N VAL A 96 -5.82 -10.71 12.60
CA VAL A 96 -7.03 -11.46 12.95
C VAL A 96 -6.86 -12.95 12.59
N HIS A 97 -6.34 -13.24 11.40
CA HIS A 97 -6.10 -14.62 10.97
C HIS A 97 -5.10 -15.33 11.88
N GLU A 98 -4.05 -14.62 12.30
CA GLU A 98 -3.07 -15.17 13.22
C GLU A 98 -3.73 -15.57 14.56
N LYS A 99 -4.58 -14.70 15.10
CA LYS A 99 -5.32 -14.97 16.31
C LYS A 99 -6.27 -16.15 16.13
N MET A 100 -6.95 -16.24 15.01
CA MET A 100 -7.85 -17.36 14.70
C MET A 100 -7.09 -18.68 14.64
N ASP A 101 -5.93 -18.70 13.99
CA ASP A 101 -5.08 -19.88 13.89
C ASP A 101 -4.60 -20.34 15.28
N ASN A 102 -4.22 -19.39 16.14
CA ASN A 102 -3.78 -19.68 17.50
C ASN A 102 -4.90 -20.28 18.34
N VAL A 103 -6.12 -19.76 18.22
CA VAL A 103 -7.30 -20.32 18.90
C VAL A 103 -7.60 -21.73 18.39
N ALA A 104 -7.54 -21.94 17.08
CA ALA A 104 -7.78 -23.26 16.47
C ALA A 104 -6.77 -24.29 16.99
N LYS A 105 -5.51 -23.92 17.13
CA LYS A 105 -4.46 -24.80 17.68
C LYS A 105 -4.75 -25.18 19.14
N GLN A 106 -5.27 -24.25 19.94
CA GLN A 106 -5.63 -24.52 21.33
C GLN A 106 -6.80 -25.51 21.44
N ILE A 107 -7.79 -25.34 20.54
CA ILE A 107 -8.97 -26.25 20.55
C ILE A 107 -8.58 -27.67 20.15
N ASN A 108 -7.62 -27.82 19.25
CA ASN A 108 -7.21 -29.10 18.68
C ASN A 108 -6.13 -29.83 19.49
N LYS A 109 -5.80 -29.34 20.67
CA LYS A 109 -4.85 -30.01 21.59
C LYS A 109 -5.46 -31.25 22.28
#